data_7d8144b584d8166c53a408b2ca35e69a
#
_entry.id   7d8144b584d8166c53a408b2ca35e69a
#
_cell.length_a   1.000
_cell.length_b   1.000
_cell.length_c   1.000
_cell.angle_alpha   90.00
_cell.angle_beta   90.00
_cell.angle_gamma   90.00
#
_symmetry.space_group_name_H-M   'P 1'
#
loop_
_entity.id
_entity.type
_entity.pdbx_description
1 polymer ?
#
loop_
_entity_poly.entity_id
_entity_poly.type
_entity_poly.pdbx_seq_one_letter_code
_entity_poly.pdbx_strand_id
1 'polypeptide(L)'
;SMIEGARSILAGDADVVVCGGTENMSAAPYAVPTGRYGARMGHTQMIDTMIKDGLWDAYNNYHMGTTAENIADIWGITRKEMDEFAASSQQKTEAAQKAGKFEAEIVPVPVKVKKDIVEFKVDEFPRAGVTAEGISKLKGAFPVGPESPNPRVVHTFEPTGIQETDDKGQQRVTAANASGINDGAAALVLASGEAVEK
;
A
#
# COMPACT_ATOMS: atom_id res chain seq x y z
N SER A 1 -14.48 -7.08 -3.00
CA SER A 1 -15.93 -6.80 -2.90
C SER A 1 -16.54 -6.36 -4.24
N MET A 2 -15.94 -5.42 -5.00
CA MET A 2 -16.51 -4.90 -6.28
C MET A 2 -16.81 -5.99 -7.31
N ILE A 3 -15.90 -6.94 -7.56
CA ILE A 3 -16.12 -8.03 -8.51
C ILE A 3 -17.33 -8.89 -8.11
N GLU A 4 -17.48 -9.20 -6.83
CA GLU A 4 -18.64 -9.96 -6.35
C GLU A 4 -19.94 -9.15 -6.45
N GLY A 5 -19.91 -7.85 -6.16
CA GLY A 5 -21.05 -6.97 -6.38
C GLY A 5 -21.47 -6.91 -7.85
N ALA A 6 -20.53 -6.77 -8.77
CA ALA A 6 -20.80 -6.79 -10.20
C ALA A 6 -21.36 -8.15 -10.66
N ARG A 7 -20.86 -9.27 -10.13
CA ARG A 7 -21.38 -10.60 -10.43
C ARG A 7 -22.82 -10.77 -9.95
N SER A 8 -23.16 -10.28 -8.75
CA SER A 8 -24.53 -10.33 -8.23
C SER A 8 -25.51 -9.57 -9.14
N ILE A 9 -25.10 -8.40 -9.65
CA ILE A 9 -25.91 -7.63 -10.60
C ILE A 9 -26.05 -8.38 -11.93
N LEU A 10 -24.95 -8.91 -12.48
CA LEU A 10 -24.97 -9.64 -13.74
C LEU A 10 -25.78 -10.94 -13.65
N ALA A 11 -25.82 -11.58 -12.49
CA ALA A 11 -26.62 -12.78 -12.24
C ALA A 11 -28.11 -12.48 -12.02
N GLY A 12 -28.48 -11.21 -11.87
CA GLY A 12 -29.86 -10.80 -11.56
C GLY A 12 -30.25 -10.97 -10.09
N ASP A 13 -29.29 -11.19 -9.21
CA ASP A 13 -29.55 -11.35 -7.76
C ASP A 13 -29.80 -10.01 -7.06
N ALA A 14 -29.29 -8.91 -7.63
CA ALA A 14 -29.46 -7.57 -7.10
C ALA A 14 -29.38 -6.51 -8.20
N ASP A 15 -30.08 -5.41 -8.05
CA ASP A 15 -30.01 -4.24 -8.94
C ASP A 15 -29.02 -3.19 -8.44
N VAL A 16 -28.82 -3.12 -7.11
CA VAL A 16 -27.92 -2.15 -6.46
C VAL A 16 -27.14 -2.88 -5.37
N VAL A 17 -25.83 -2.71 -5.34
CA VAL A 17 -24.93 -3.32 -4.35
C VAL A 17 -23.98 -2.27 -3.78
N VAL A 18 -23.89 -2.20 -2.46
CA VAL A 18 -22.84 -1.40 -1.78
C VAL A 18 -21.60 -2.28 -1.61
N CYS A 19 -20.49 -1.83 -2.15
CA CYS A 19 -19.20 -2.50 -2.07
C CYS A 19 -18.21 -1.65 -1.28
N GLY A 20 -17.39 -2.28 -0.46
CA GLY A 20 -16.40 -1.54 0.31
C GLY A 20 -15.24 -2.41 0.77
N GLY A 21 -14.30 -1.75 1.42
CA GLY A 21 -13.17 -2.35 2.11
C GLY A 21 -12.70 -1.44 3.23
N THR A 22 -12.09 -2.03 4.23
CA THR A 22 -11.45 -1.34 5.34
C THR A 22 -10.15 -2.03 5.71
N GLU A 23 -9.20 -1.25 6.15
CA GLU A 23 -7.93 -1.74 6.69
C GLU A 23 -7.56 -0.94 7.94
N ASN A 24 -6.98 -1.63 8.92
CA ASN A 24 -6.45 -1.01 10.13
C ASN A 24 -5.06 -1.58 10.41
N MET A 25 -4.07 -1.06 9.70
CA MET A 25 -2.69 -1.52 9.80
C MET A 25 -2.07 -1.15 11.14
N SER A 26 -2.46 -0.02 11.73
CA SER A 26 -1.92 0.43 13.02
C SER A 26 -2.38 -0.43 14.21
N ALA A 27 -3.48 -1.18 14.06
CA ALA A 27 -3.99 -2.10 15.07
C ALA A 27 -3.69 -3.58 14.79
N ALA A 28 -2.88 -3.88 13.77
CA ALA A 28 -2.47 -5.25 13.48
C ALA A 28 -1.73 -5.87 14.68
N PRO A 29 -2.17 -7.02 15.22
CA PRO A 29 -1.57 -7.62 16.40
C PRO A 29 -0.27 -8.33 16.07
N TYR A 30 0.51 -8.61 17.11
CA TYR A 30 1.61 -9.58 17.04
C TYR A 30 1.13 -10.97 17.41
N ALA A 31 1.49 -11.99 16.64
CA ALA A 31 1.21 -13.39 16.93
C ALA A 31 2.40 -14.06 17.61
N VAL A 32 2.12 -14.86 18.64
CA VAL A 32 3.10 -15.72 19.30
C VAL A 32 2.72 -17.18 19.03
N PRO A 33 3.35 -17.88 18.06
CA PRO A 33 2.94 -19.22 17.64
C PRO A 33 2.93 -20.27 18.76
N THR A 34 3.89 -20.17 19.67
CA THR A 34 4.03 -21.08 20.83
C THR A 34 3.13 -20.71 22.01
N GLY A 35 2.50 -19.53 21.99
CA GLY A 35 1.70 -18.99 23.09
C GLY A 35 0.53 -19.87 23.50
N ARG A 36 -0.15 -20.54 22.55
CA ARG A 36 -1.28 -21.43 22.82
C ARG A 36 -0.95 -22.59 23.76
N TYR A 37 0.29 -23.06 23.73
CA TYR A 37 0.77 -24.17 24.54
C TYR A 37 1.69 -23.71 25.67
N GLY A 38 1.71 -22.38 25.97
CA GLY A 38 2.40 -21.79 27.09
C GLY A 38 3.88 -21.50 26.89
N ALA A 39 4.42 -21.59 25.66
CA ALA A 39 5.83 -21.30 25.35
C ALA A 39 6.81 -21.83 26.43
N ARG A 40 6.65 -23.08 26.81
CA ARG A 40 7.12 -23.67 28.08
C ARG A 40 8.62 -23.54 28.36
N MET A 41 9.48 -23.68 27.34
CA MET A 41 10.94 -23.59 27.47
C MET A 41 11.57 -23.19 26.13
N GLY A 42 12.59 -22.33 26.20
CA GLY A 42 13.29 -21.82 25.02
C GLY A 42 12.73 -20.48 24.53
N HIS A 43 13.36 -19.91 23.51
CA HIS A 43 12.96 -18.66 22.91
C HIS A 43 11.72 -18.84 22.01
N THR A 44 10.88 -17.81 21.94
CA THR A 44 9.79 -17.73 20.97
C THR A 44 9.89 -16.42 20.19
N GLN A 45 9.32 -16.39 19.00
CA GLN A 45 9.24 -15.20 18.17
C GLN A 45 7.88 -14.52 18.36
N MET A 46 7.87 -13.20 18.29
CA MET A 46 6.67 -12.40 18.04
C MET A 46 6.63 -12.06 16.56
N ILE A 47 5.56 -12.45 15.89
CA ILE A 47 5.37 -12.23 14.46
C ILE A 47 4.47 -11.02 14.27
N ASP A 48 4.96 -10.00 13.59
CA ASP A 48 4.15 -8.87 13.14
C ASP A 48 3.19 -9.33 12.04
N THR A 49 1.89 -9.36 12.34
CA THR A 49 0.89 -9.82 11.39
C THR A 49 0.65 -8.82 10.26
N MET A 50 0.89 -7.53 10.46
CA MET A 50 0.87 -6.54 9.39
C MET A 50 1.88 -6.90 8.28
N ILE A 51 3.10 -7.26 8.67
CA ILE A 51 4.12 -7.71 7.71
C ILE A 51 3.75 -9.08 7.17
N LYS A 52 3.50 -10.07 8.04
CA LYS A 52 3.34 -11.47 7.65
C LYS A 52 2.15 -11.71 6.73
N ASP A 53 1.03 -11.06 6.98
CA ASP A 53 -0.22 -11.29 6.27
C ASP A 53 -0.51 -10.22 5.21
N GLY A 54 0.00 -8.98 5.38
CA GLY A 54 -0.28 -7.87 4.48
C GLY A 54 0.87 -7.51 3.54
N LEU A 55 2.12 -7.55 4.01
CA LEU A 55 3.29 -7.01 3.30
C LEU A 55 4.30 -8.06 2.86
N TRP A 56 4.00 -9.34 3.05
CA TRP A 56 4.88 -10.46 2.73
C TRP A 56 4.37 -11.26 1.55
N ASP A 57 5.20 -11.44 0.52
CA ASP A 57 4.93 -12.36 -0.58
C ASP A 57 5.11 -13.80 -0.08
N ALA A 58 3.98 -14.50 0.09
CA ALA A 58 3.96 -15.88 0.59
C ALA A 58 4.52 -16.90 -0.40
N TYR A 59 4.54 -16.59 -1.70
CA TYR A 59 5.04 -17.49 -2.75
C TYR A 59 6.55 -17.43 -2.86
N ASN A 60 7.12 -16.23 -2.86
CA ASN A 60 8.55 -16.00 -3.05
C ASN A 60 9.30 -15.74 -1.73
N ASN A 61 8.56 -15.63 -0.62
CA ASN A 61 9.11 -15.49 0.73
C ASN A 61 9.98 -14.24 0.93
N TYR A 62 9.49 -13.08 0.49
CA TYR A 62 10.12 -11.79 0.70
C TYR A 62 9.10 -10.65 0.90
N HIS A 63 9.58 -9.51 1.39
CA HIS A 63 8.75 -8.32 1.61
C HIS A 63 8.31 -7.67 0.29
N MET A 64 7.13 -7.06 0.24
CA MET A 64 6.60 -6.35 -0.95
C MET A 64 7.51 -5.23 -1.45
N GLY A 65 8.32 -4.62 -0.59
CA GLY A 65 9.36 -3.68 -1.01
C GLY A 65 10.43 -4.33 -1.88
N THR A 66 10.77 -5.59 -1.61
CA THR A 66 11.68 -6.37 -2.48
C THR A 66 11.00 -6.67 -3.82
N THR A 67 9.67 -6.89 -3.86
CA THR A 67 8.93 -6.99 -5.11
C THR A 67 9.10 -5.72 -5.95
N ALA A 68 8.99 -4.55 -5.35
CA ALA A 68 9.19 -3.27 -6.04
C ALA A 68 10.62 -3.11 -6.58
N GLU A 69 11.63 -3.53 -5.81
CA GLU A 69 13.02 -3.56 -6.28
C GLU A 69 13.20 -4.51 -7.48
N ASN A 70 12.58 -5.69 -7.44
CA ASN A 70 12.61 -6.65 -8.55
C ASN A 70 11.96 -6.08 -9.81
N ILE A 71 10.83 -5.39 -9.67
CA ILE A 71 10.16 -4.71 -10.78
C ILE A 71 11.07 -3.62 -11.35
N ALA A 72 11.70 -2.83 -10.50
CA ALA A 72 12.62 -1.78 -10.94
C ALA A 72 13.80 -2.35 -11.74
N ASP A 73 14.34 -3.51 -11.35
CA ASP A 73 15.40 -4.18 -12.11
C ASP A 73 14.90 -4.74 -13.44
N ILE A 74 13.74 -5.39 -13.45
CA ILE A 74 13.17 -6.02 -14.65
C ILE A 74 12.85 -4.98 -15.72
N TRP A 75 12.26 -3.84 -15.31
CA TRP A 75 11.82 -2.79 -16.22
C TRP A 75 12.82 -1.64 -16.40
N GLY A 76 13.98 -1.69 -15.77
CA GLY A 76 15.00 -0.65 -15.85
C GLY A 76 14.52 0.69 -15.30
N ILE A 77 13.72 0.65 -14.22
CA ILE A 77 13.20 1.87 -13.58
C ILE A 77 14.25 2.39 -12.61
N THR A 78 14.70 3.62 -12.83
CA THR A 78 15.72 4.25 -12.01
C THR A 78 15.15 4.80 -10.70
N ARG A 79 16.04 4.98 -9.70
CA ARG A 79 15.69 5.68 -8.47
C ARG A 79 15.14 7.09 -8.74
N LYS A 80 15.72 7.79 -9.71
CA LYS A 80 15.29 9.14 -10.08
C LYS A 80 13.85 9.14 -10.59
N GLU A 81 13.49 8.23 -11.49
CA GLU A 81 12.12 8.11 -12.01
C GLU A 81 11.12 7.78 -10.91
N MET A 82 11.49 6.90 -9.97
CA MET A 82 10.64 6.58 -8.81
C MET A 82 10.41 7.80 -7.92
N ASP A 83 11.44 8.57 -7.64
CA ASP A 83 11.32 9.79 -6.83
C ASP A 83 10.53 10.90 -7.55
N GLU A 84 10.72 11.08 -8.85
CA GLU A 84 9.95 12.01 -9.68
C GLU A 84 8.46 11.65 -9.72
N PHE A 85 8.16 10.35 -9.87
CA PHE A 85 6.79 9.86 -9.83
C PHE A 85 6.15 10.07 -8.45
N ALA A 86 6.85 9.74 -7.37
CA ALA A 86 6.37 9.93 -6.01
C ALA A 86 6.11 11.40 -5.69
N ALA A 87 7.03 12.29 -6.06
CA ALA A 87 6.85 13.73 -5.90
C ALA A 87 5.66 14.27 -6.70
N SER A 88 5.50 13.82 -7.96
CA SER A 88 4.35 14.17 -8.80
C SER A 88 3.03 13.73 -8.17
N SER A 89 2.98 12.51 -7.59
CA SER A 89 1.79 12.00 -6.89
C SER A 89 1.42 12.88 -5.69
N GLN A 90 2.39 13.23 -4.84
CA GLN A 90 2.17 14.11 -3.69
C GLN A 90 1.69 15.51 -4.11
N GLN A 91 2.31 16.09 -5.14
CA GLN A 91 1.94 17.42 -5.66
C GLN A 91 0.52 17.43 -6.25
N LYS A 92 0.13 16.39 -6.98
CA LYS A 92 -1.23 16.23 -7.50
C LYS A 92 -2.25 16.12 -6.37
N THR A 93 -1.94 15.34 -5.34
CA THR A 93 -2.81 15.19 -4.17
C THR A 93 -2.94 16.51 -3.41
N GLU A 94 -1.83 17.22 -3.18
CA GLU A 94 -1.84 18.54 -2.54
C GLU A 94 -2.71 19.53 -3.31
N ALA A 95 -2.56 19.58 -4.64
CA ALA A 95 -3.37 20.44 -5.50
C ALA A 95 -4.86 20.09 -5.45
N ALA A 96 -5.19 18.79 -5.45
CA ALA A 96 -6.56 18.29 -5.35
C ALA A 96 -7.19 18.62 -3.99
N GLN A 97 -6.45 18.44 -2.89
CA GLN A 97 -6.90 18.83 -1.54
C GLN A 97 -7.16 20.32 -1.45
N LYS A 98 -6.23 21.18 -1.93
CA LYS A 98 -6.41 22.63 -1.94
C LYS A 98 -7.59 23.08 -2.78
N ALA A 99 -7.93 22.34 -3.82
CA ALA A 99 -9.09 22.61 -4.68
C ALA A 99 -10.39 21.98 -4.16
N GLY A 100 -10.40 21.36 -2.97
CA GLY A 100 -11.59 20.75 -2.37
C GLY A 100 -12.12 19.52 -3.13
N LYS A 101 -11.30 18.86 -3.95
CA LYS A 101 -11.75 17.77 -4.83
C LYS A 101 -12.28 16.55 -4.08
N PHE A 102 -11.85 16.35 -2.83
CA PHE A 102 -12.21 15.19 -2.01
C PHE A 102 -13.34 15.48 -1.02
N GLU A 103 -13.78 16.75 -0.88
CA GLU A 103 -14.75 17.13 0.16
C GLU A 103 -16.09 16.42 0.03
N ALA A 104 -16.52 16.13 -1.21
CA ALA A 104 -17.80 15.47 -1.46
C ALA A 104 -17.80 13.96 -1.13
N GLU A 105 -16.63 13.34 -1.03
CA GLU A 105 -16.48 11.90 -0.82
C GLU A 105 -15.95 11.54 0.58
N ILE A 106 -15.34 12.50 1.29
CA ILE A 106 -14.84 12.27 2.65
C ILE A 106 -15.99 12.30 3.64
N VAL A 107 -16.18 11.21 4.37
CA VAL A 107 -17.14 11.11 5.48
C VAL A 107 -16.42 11.36 6.79
N PRO A 108 -16.73 12.44 7.54
CA PRO A 108 -16.10 12.70 8.85
C PRO A 108 -16.38 11.57 9.84
N VAL A 109 -15.34 11.12 10.54
CA VAL A 109 -15.44 10.07 11.55
C VAL A 109 -15.29 10.68 12.96
N PRO A 110 -16.26 10.50 13.87
CA PRO A 110 -16.16 10.99 15.23
C PRO A 110 -15.14 10.14 16.01
N VAL A 111 -14.02 10.73 16.42
CA VAL A 111 -12.95 10.09 17.17
C VAL A 111 -12.87 10.65 18.57
N LYS A 112 -12.81 9.78 19.58
CA LYS A 112 -12.63 10.18 20.96
C LYS A 112 -11.17 10.51 21.24
N VAL A 113 -10.87 11.78 21.49
CA VAL A 113 -9.55 12.27 21.87
C VAL A 113 -9.62 12.74 23.33
N LYS A 114 -9.09 11.97 24.25
CA LYS A 114 -9.22 12.18 25.72
C LYS A 114 -10.69 12.24 26.18
N LYS A 115 -11.19 13.43 26.48
CA LYS A 115 -12.58 13.66 26.94
C LYS A 115 -13.50 14.19 25.83
N ASP A 116 -12.93 14.62 24.72
CA ASP A 116 -13.63 15.28 23.62
C ASP A 116 -13.89 14.33 22.46
N ILE A 117 -14.90 14.60 21.68
CA ILE A 117 -15.13 13.96 20.38
C ILE A 117 -14.72 14.96 19.31
N VAL A 118 -13.78 14.54 18.47
CA VAL A 118 -13.26 15.35 17.36
C VAL A 118 -13.63 14.65 16.05
N GLU A 119 -14.14 15.41 15.08
CA GLU A 119 -14.35 14.91 13.74
C GLU A 119 -13.01 14.75 12.99
N PHE A 120 -12.63 13.52 12.71
CA PHE A 120 -11.51 13.19 11.84
C PHE A 120 -12.00 13.23 10.38
N LYS A 121 -11.52 14.20 9.62
CA LYS A 121 -11.94 14.46 8.23
C LYS A 121 -10.83 14.93 7.30
N VAL A 122 -9.60 14.90 7.78
CA VAL A 122 -8.43 15.28 7.00
C VAL A 122 -7.55 14.06 6.80
N ASP A 123 -7.22 13.75 5.55
CA ASP A 123 -6.24 12.73 5.24
C ASP A 123 -4.84 13.24 5.63
N GLU A 124 -4.23 12.59 6.61
CA GLU A 124 -2.96 13.03 7.21
C GLU A 124 -1.72 12.55 6.43
N PHE A 125 -1.88 11.52 5.58
CA PHE A 125 -0.75 10.92 4.89
C PHE A 125 -0.12 11.83 3.82
N PRO A 126 -0.90 12.56 3.00
CA PRO A 126 -0.33 13.44 1.98
C PRO A 126 0.54 14.54 2.59
N ARG A 127 1.71 14.76 2.01
CA ARG A 127 2.66 15.75 2.48
C ARG A 127 2.79 16.90 1.49
N ALA A 128 2.54 18.11 1.96
CA ALA A 128 2.70 19.32 1.15
C ALA A 128 4.18 19.63 0.87
N GLY A 129 4.45 20.18 -0.31
CA GLY A 129 5.77 20.69 -0.68
C GLY A 129 6.82 19.61 -0.98
N VAL A 130 6.42 18.37 -1.24
CA VAL A 130 7.36 17.30 -1.62
C VAL A 130 7.95 17.55 -3.00
N THR A 131 9.28 17.45 -3.10
CA THR A 131 10.03 17.53 -4.36
C THR A 131 10.89 16.29 -4.56
N ALA A 132 11.16 15.91 -5.81
CA ALA A 132 12.03 14.79 -6.13
C ALA A 132 13.43 14.97 -5.52
N GLU A 133 13.99 16.18 -5.59
CA GLU A 133 15.30 16.51 -4.97
C GLU A 133 15.27 16.33 -3.45
N GLY A 134 14.17 16.74 -2.79
CA GLY A 134 14.02 16.61 -1.33
C GLY A 134 14.05 15.15 -0.87
N ILE A 135 13.41 14.26 -1.60
CA ILE A 135 13.32 12.84 -1.25
C ILE A 135 14.48 11.99 -1.79
N SER A 136 15.25 12.48 -2.77
CA SER A 136 16.37 11.75 -3.37
C SER A 136 17.48 11.38 -2.37
N LYS A 137 17.58 12.12 -1.27
CA LYS A 137 18.58 11.92 -0.20
C LYS A 137 18.25 10.77 0.74
N LEU A 138 17.05 10.20 0.65
CA LEU A 138 16.62 9.11 1.52
C LEU A 138 17.34 7.81 1.15
N LYS A 139 17.70 7.05 2.17
CA LYS A 139 18.30 5.73 1.99
C LYS A 139 17.25 4.72 1.52
N GLY A 140 17.68 3.78 0.68
CA GLY A 140 16.86 2.63 0.34
C GLY A 140 16.50 1.81 1.58
N ALA A 141 15.28 1.29 1.59
CA ALA A 141 14.71 0.61 2.75
C ALA A 141 14.83 -0.92 2.68
N PHE A 142 14.98 -1.47 1.47
CA PHE A 142 14.99 -2.91 1.27
C PHE A 142 16.38 -3.37 0.78
N PRO A 143 17.06 -4.25 1.56
CA PRO A 143 18.38 -4.72 1.21
C PRO A 143 18.34 -5.60 -0.05
N VAL A 144 19.38 -5.47 -0.86
CA VAL A 144 19.59 -6.21 -2.10
C VAL A 144 20.93 -6.95 -2.02
N GLY A 145 21.02 -8.09 -2.69
CA GLY A 145 22.23 -8.88 -2.78
C GLY A 145 22.15 -10.21 -2.05
N PRO A 146 23.20 -11.05 -2.18
CA PRO A 146 23.20 -12.46 -1.72
C PRO A 146 23.12 -12.62 -0.19
N GLU A 147 23.50 -11.60 0.57
CA GLU A 147 23.43 -11.59 2.03
C GLU A 147 22.08 -11.04 2.55
N SER A 148 21.22 -10.61 1.67
CA SER A 148 19.87 -10.17 2.04
C SER A 148 19.07 -11.36 2.56
N PRO A 149 18.31 -11.23 3.67
CA PRO A 149 17.34 -12.23 4.07
C PRO A 149 16.22 -12.42 3.02
N ASN A 150 16.15 -11.52 2.06
CA ASN A 150 15.20 -11.52 0.94
C ASN A 150 15.99 -11.43 -0.37
N PRO A 151 16.59 -12.54 -0.85
CA PRO A 151 17.31 -12.52 -2.11
C PRO A 151 16.35 -12.15 -3.26
N ARG A 152 16.87 -11.39 -4.21
CA ARG A 152 16.11 -11.12 -5.44
C ARG A 152 15.83 -12.43 -6.16
N VAL A 153 14.60 -12.59 -6.58
CA VAL A 153 14.20 -13.73 -7.40
C VAL A 153 14.64 -13.46 -8.83
N VAL A 154 15.32 -14.41 -9.43
CA VAL A 154 15.58 -14.39 -10.87
C VAL A 154 14.25 -14.70 -11.57
N HIS A 155 13.63 -13.69 -12.15
CA HIS A 155 12.43 -13.89 -12.94
C HIS A 155 12.77 -14.48 -14.30
N THR A 156 11.98 -15.44 -14.74
CA THR A 156 12.11 -16.04 -16.08
C THR A 156 11.54 -15.14 -17.19
N PHE A 157 10.83 -14.08 -16.81
CA PHE A 157 10.28 -13.10 -17.74
C PHE A 157 11.23 -11.91 -17.86
N GLU A 158 11.81 -11.77 -19.04
CA GLU A 158 12.60 -10.57 -19.40
C GLU A 158 11.82 -9.79 -20.45
N PRO A 159 11.29 -8.60 -20.11
CA PRO A 159 10.64 -7.75 -21.10
C PRO A 159 11.68 -7.29 -22.13
N THR A 160 11.32 -7.37 -23.41
CA THR A 160 12.20 -6.95 -24.51
C THR A 160 12.29 -5.43 -24.61
N GLY A 161 13.48 -4.90 -24.87
CA GLY A 161 13.69 -3.47 -25.16
C GLY A 161 13.93 -2.58 -23.94
N ILE A 162 14.13 -3.15 -22.75
CA ILE A 162 14.46 -2.38 -21.55
C ILE A 162 15.98 -2.23 -21.44
N GLN A 163 16.43 -1.00 -21.20
CA GLN A 163 17.84 -0.70 -20.99
C GLN A 163 18.24 -1.00 -19.55
N GLU A 164 19.44 -1.54 -19.37
CA GLU A 164 20.04 -1.61 -18.04
C GLU A 164 20.30 -0.18 -17.52
N THR A 165 20.04 0.01 -16.24
CA THR A 165 20.26 1.29 -15.55
C THR A 165 21.50 1.20 -14.66
N ASP A 166 22.18 2.31 -14.46
CA ASP A 166 23.40 2.39 -13.63
C ASP A 166 23.14 2.03 -12.16
N ASP A 167 21.87 2.09 -11.72
CA ASP A 167 21.45 1.76 -10.36
C ASP A 167 20.81 0.37 -10.23
N LYS A 168 20.90 -0.48 -11.27
CA LYS A 168 20.47 -1.88 -11.20
C LYS A 168 21.21 -2.60 -10.07
N GLY A 169 20.46 -3.30 -9.24
CA GLY A 169 21.03 -3.96 -8.06
C GLY A 169 21.21 -3.06 -6.84
N GLN A 170 20.93 -1.78 -6.94
CA GLN A 170 20.95 -0.85 -5.80
C GLN A 170 19.58 -0.78 -5.11
N GLN A 171 19.57 -0.23 -3.91
CA GLN A 171 18.33 0.02 -3.17
C GLN A 171 17.67 1.31 -3.68
N ARG A 172 16.51 1.19 -4.30
CA ARG A 172 15.75 2.30 -4.89
C ARG A 172 14.50 2.67 -4.12
N VAL A 173 13.87 1.66 -3.49
CA VAL A 173 12.63 1.85 -2.74
C VAL A 173 12.94 2.48 -1.39
N THR A 174 12.26 3.57 -1.08
CA THR A 174 12.45 4.37 0.14
C THR A 174 11.11 4.60 0.85
N ALA A 175 11.16 5.10 2.06
CA ALA A 175 9.96 5.49 2.80
C ALA A 175 9.12 6.60 2.10
N ALA A 176 9.70 7.35 1.16
CA ALA A 176 9.00 8.42 0.46
C ALA A 176 8.44 8.03 -0.91
N ASN A 177 9.00 6.99 -1.55
CA ASN A 177 8.50 6.50 -2.84
C ASN A 177 7.77 5.15 -2.73
N ALA A 178 7.68 4.57 -1.53
CA ALA A 178 6.80 3.44 -1.23
C ALA A 178 5.42 3.92 -0.77
N SER A 179 4.42 3.03 -0.86
CA SER A 179 3.11 3.27 -0.25
C SER A 179 3.22 3.33 1.28
N GLY A 180 2.37 4.14 1.90
CA GLY A 180 2.35 4.28 3.34
C GLY A 180 1.63 3.14 4.05
N ILE A 181 1.89 3.03 5.35
CA ILE A 181 1.11 2.22 6.28
C ILE A 181 -0.04 3.11 6.75
N ASN A 182 -1.26 2.78 6.35
CA ASN A 182 -2.44 3.61 6.58
C ASN A 182 -3.59 2.80 7.15
N ASP A 183 -4.42 3.48 7.93
CA ASP A 183 -5.74 3.04 8.30
C ASP A 183 -6.76 3.72 7.40
N GLY A 184 -7.79 3.02 6.96
CA GLY A 184 -8.78 3.61 6.07
C GLY A 184 -9.95 2.71 5.75
N ALA A 185 -11.01 3.33 5.25
CA ALA A 185 -12.18 2.63 4.73
C ALA A 185 -12.74 3.40 3.54
N ALA A 186 -13.27 2.66 2.57
CA ALA A 186 -13.96 3.24 1.43
C ALA A 186 -15.15 2.37 1.03
N ALA A 187 -16.20 3.01 0.54
CA ALA A 187 -17.35 2.33 -0.02
C ALA A 187 -17.80 3.00 -1.32
N LEU A 188 -18.39 2.21 -2.20
CA LEU A 188 -19.00 2.69 -3.43
C LEU A 188 -20.29 1.90 -3.72
N VAL A 189 -21.15 2.48 -4.53
CA VAL A 189 -22.39 1.86 -4.98
C VAL A 189 -22.22 1.38 -6.43
N LEU A 190 -22.52 0.12 -6.68
CA LEU A 190 -22.68 -0.44 -8.02
C LEU A 190 -24.18 -0.57 -8.30
N ALA A 191 -24.59 -0.21 -9.51
CA ALA A 191 -25.98 -0.34 -9.94
C ALA A 191 -26.09 -0.90 -11.35
N SER A 192 -27.19 -1.60 -11.65
CA SER A 192 -27.54 -1.97 -13.02
C SER A 192 -27.91 -0.72 -13.82
N GLY A 193 -27.83 -0.78 -15.16
CA GLY A 193 -28.28 0.33 -16.04
C GLY A 193 -29.74 0.75 -15.75
N GLU A 194 -30.62 -0.23 -15.57
CA GLU A 194 -32.02 0.03 -15.25
C GLU A 194 -32.22 0.71 -13.89
N ALA A 195 -31.39 0.41 -12.88
CA ALA A 195 -31.46 1.04 -11.58
C ALA A 195 -30.93 2.50 -11.59
N VAL A 196 -30.02 2.83 -12.49
CA VAL A 196 -29.49 4.20 -12.67
C VAL A 196 -30.51 5.11 -13.36
N GLU A 197 -31.35 4.55 -14.23
CA GLU A 197 -32.38 5.31 -14.98
C GLU A 197 -33.64 5.61 -14.15
N LYS A 198 -33.84 4.95 -13.01
CA LYS A 198 -34.94 5.16 -12.07
C LYS A 198 -34.62 6.19 -11.00
#